data_cd3b3aad2b60677ca91dc990f5b7b86d
#
_entry.id   cd3b3aad2b60677ca91dc990f5b7b86d
#
_cell.length_a   1.000
_cell.length_b   1.000
_cell.length_c   1.000
_cell.angle_alpha   90.00
_cell.angle_beta   90.00
_cell.angle_gamma   90.00
#
_symmetry.space_group_name_H-M   'P 1'
#
loop_
_entity.id
_entity.type
_entity.pdbx_description
1 polymer ?
#
loop_
_entity_poly.entity_id
_entity_poly.type
_entity_poly.pdbx_seq_one_letter_code
_entity_poly.pdbx_strand_id
1 'polypeptide(L)'
;MIFADRDVSGVADLTGAKGVEIVEADFEAGGDWPLEGRRFAGVIVTNYLWRPILPKIVALVGPGGLLLYETFAQGNEAYGRPRNPDFLLQPGELFEAVRGRLDVLAYEQCVVHRPNPAVVQHIAARRQS
;
A
#
# COMPACT_ATOMS: atom_id res chain seq x y z
N MET A 1 1.20 6.40 -12.69
CA MET A 1 0.82 5.39 -11.67
C MET A 1 2.04 4.55 -11.31
N ILE A 2 2.21 4.28 -10.05
CA ILE A 2 3.23 3.35 -9.58
C ILE A 2 2.57 2.23 -8.77
N PHE A 3 3.08 1.02 -8.93
CA PHE A 3 2.69 -0.14 -8.16
C PHE A 3 3.94 -0.75 -7.53
N ALA A 4 3.92 -0.97 -6.23
CA ALA A 4 5.05 -1.54 -5.49
C ALA A 4 4.59 -2.74 -4.66
N ASP A 5 5.27 -3.87 -4.82
CA ASP A 5 5.00 -5.10 -4.08
C ASP A 5 6.27 -5.96 -4.13
N ARG A 6 6.42 -6.88 -3.21
CA ARG A 6 7.47 -7.89 -3.25
C ARG A 6 7.27 -8.89 -4.38
N ASP A 7 6.01 -9.16 -4.69
CA ASP A 7 5.61 -10.07 -5.75
C ASP A 7 4.70 -9.33 -6.71
N VAL A 8 5.20 -8.99 -7.88
CA VAL A 8 4.45 -8.27 -8.91
C VAL A 8 3.85 -9.21 -9.95
N SER A 9 3.90 -10.51 -9.74
CA SER A 9 3.37 -11.48 -10.71
C SER A 9 1.87 -11.28 -10.97
N GLY A 10 1.12 -10.84 -9.94
CA GLY A 10 -0.32 -10.60 -10.06
C GLY A 10 -0.69 -9.37 -10.88
N VAL A 11 0.29 -8.52 -11.24
CA VAL A 11 0.06 -7.29 -12.01
C VAL A 11 0.90 -7.24 -13.28
N ALA A 12 1.41 -8.38 -13.71
CA ALA A 12 2.26 -8.46 -14.89
C ALA A 12 1.56 -7.94 -16.16
N ASP A 13 0.25 -8.09 -16.24
CA ASP A 13 -0.57 -7.61 -17.35
C ASP A 13 -0.64 -6.08 -17.40
N LEU A 14 -0.31 -5.36 -16.32
CA LEU A 14 -0.28 -3.90 -16.29
C LEU A 14 1.06 -3.32 -16.76
N THR A 15 2.10 -4.14 -16.91
CA THR A 15 3.47 -3.67 -17.17
C THR A 15 3.57 -2.80 -18.41
N GLY A 16 2.79 -3.09 -19.45
CA GLY A 16 2.80 -2.34 -20.69
C GLY A 16 1.82 -1.16 -20.73
N ALA A 17 1.04 -0.94 -19.69
CA ALA A 17 0.04 0.12 -19.68
C ALA A 17 0.71 1.49 -19.60
N LYS A 18 0.20 2.46 -20.39
CA LYS A 18 0.73 3.81 -20.42
C LYS A 18 0.56 4.47 -19.05
N GLY A 19 1.64 5.08 -18.55
CA GLY A 19 1.62 5.79 -17.27
C GLY A 19 1.70 4.87 -16.06
N VAL A 20 1.91 3.58 -16.26
CA VAL A 20 2.08 2.61 -15.18
C VAL A 20 3.55 2.26 -15.06
N GLU A 21 4.08 2.38 -13.85
CA GLU A 21 5.43 1.95 -13.51
C GLU A 21 5.32 0.93 -12.37
N ILE A 22 5.90 -0.26 -12.58
CA ILE A 22 5.88 -1.31 -11.58
C ILE A 22 7.28 -1.42 -10.98
N VAL A 23 7.35 -1.29 -9.66
CA VAL A 23 8.61 -1.40 -8.93
C VAL A 23 8.54 -2.63 -8.04
N GLU A 24 9.39 -3.61 -8.34
CA GLU A 24 9.59 -4.76 -7.48
C GLU A 24 10.86 -4.53 -6.68
N ALA A 25 10.72 -4.31 -5.38
CA ALA A 25 11.85 -4.01 -4.54
C ALA A 25 11.58 -4.47 -3.12
N ASP A 26 12.63 -4.94 -2.45
CA ASP A 26 12.58 -5.23 -1.03
C ASP A 26 13.10 -4.00 -0.27
N PHE A 27 12.17 -3.12 0.10
CA PHE A 27 12.52 -1.89 0.81
C PHE A 27 13.00 -2.16 2.25
N GLU A 28 12.76 -3.36 2.76
CA GLU A 28 13.20 -3.77 4.10
C GLU A 28 14.68 -4.14 4.13
N ALA A 29 15.28 -4.39 2.97
CA ALA A 29 16.68 -4.80 2.89
C ALA A 29 17.66 -3.69 3.24
N GLY A 30 17.17 -2.47 3.43
CA GLY A 30 18.01 -1.30 3.66
C GLY A 30 18.51 -0.69 2.36
N GLY A 31 19.31 0.34 2.48
CA GLY A 31 19.79 1.09 1.33
C GLY A 31 18.97 2.33 1.05
N ASP A 32 19.28 3.01 -0.03
CA ASP A 32 18.61 4.26 -0.39
C ASP A 32 17.20 4.00 -0.88
N TRP A 33 16.30 4.95 -0.60
CA TRP A 33 14.94 4.93 -1.10
C TRP A 33 14.97 5.28 -2.59
N PRO A 34 14.66 4.31 -3.50
CA PRO A 34 14.86 4.52 -4.94
C PRO A 34 13.88 5.51 -5.57
N LEU A 35 12.81 5.86 -4.85
CA LEU A 35 11.76 6.73 -5.37
C LEU A 35 11.80 8.13 -4.77
N GLU A 36 12.91 8.49 -4.11
CA GLU A 36 13.07 9.80 -3.47
C GLU A 36 12.80 10.93 -4.45
N GLY A 37 11.94 11.88 -4.05
CA GLY A 37 11.59 13.03 -4.85
C GLY A 37 10.62 12.78 -6.00
N ARG A 38 10.29 11.54 -6.31
CA ARG A 38 9.35 11.23 -7.38
C ARG A 38 7.90 11.44 -6.93
N ARG A 39 7.03 11.76 -7.89
CA ARG A 39 5.59 11.95 -7.67
C ARG A 39 4.82 11.24 -8.78
N PHE A 40 3.68 10.67 -8.40
CA PHE A 40 2.86 9.87 -9.32
C PHE A 40 1.39 10.25 -9.21
N ALA A 41 0.67 10.13 -10.32
CA ALA A 41 -0.78 10.31 -10.35
C ALA A 41 -1.52 9.17 -9.64
N GLY A 42 -0.94 8.01 -9.58
CA GLY A 42 -1.52 6.87 -8.85
C GLY A 42 -0.42 6.02 -8.21
N VAL A 43 -0.66 5.64 -6.96
CA VAL A 43 0.22 4.76 -6.20
C VAL A 43 -0.62 3.61 -5.66
N ILE A 44 -0.24 2.38 -6.00
CA ILE A 44 -0.94 1.17 -5.55
C ILE A 44 0.04 0.30 -4.79
N VAL A 45 -0.32 -0.06 -3.56
CA VAL A 45 0.49 -0.94 -2.70
C VAL A 45 -0.38 -2.09 -2.20
N THR A 46 0.07 -3.32 -2.38
CA THR A 46 -0.64 -4.50 -1.89
C THR A 46 0.30 -5.45 -1.19
N ASN A 47 -0.20 -6.11 -0.15
CA ASN A 47 0.48 -7.20 0.56
C ASN A 47 1.88 -6.82 1.04
N TYR A 48 2.06 -5.57 1.44
CA TYR A 48 3.35 -5.05 1.86
C TYR A 48 3.17 -4.09 3.02
N LEU A 49 3.94 -4.28 4.08
CA LEU A 49 3.96 -3.37 5.22
C LEU A 49 5.36 -3.30 5.79
N TRP A 50 5.95 -2.11 5.75
CA TRP A 50 7.14 -1.75 6.52
C TRP A 50 6.97 -0.32 6.99
N ARG A 51 6.71 -0.16 8.26
CA ARG A 51 6.29 1.11 8.84
C ARG A 51 7.25 2.28 8.58
N PRO A 52 8.58 2.07 8.59
CA PRO A 52 9.49 3.19 8.34
C PRO A 52 9.29 3.88 6.98
N ILE A 53 8.73 3.19 5.98
CA ILE A 53 8.54 3.80 4.65
C ILE A 53 7.11 4.29 4.40
N LEU A 54 6.17 4.06 5.32
CA LEU A 54 4.79 4.53 5.12
C LEU A 54 4.72 6.03 4.78
N PRO A 55 5.42 6.93 5.52
CA PRO A 55 5.42 8.36 5.16
C PRO A 55 5.98 8.61 3.77
N LYS A 56 6.98 7.84 3.36
CA LYS A 56 7.59 7.98 2.03
C LYS A 56 6.64 7.55 0.93
N ILE A 57 5.85 6.49 1.15
CA ILE A 57 4.83 6.05 0.21
C ILE A 57 3.78 7.14 0.03
N VAL A 58 3.29 7.71 1.12
CA VAL A 58 2.31 8.80 1.06
C VAL A 58 2.86 9.99 0.28
N ALA A 59 4.15 10.28 0.44
CA ALA A 59 4.81 11.38 -0.27
C ALA A 59 4.92 11.15 -1.79
N LEU A 60 4.79 9.91 -2.27
CA LEU A 60 4.83 9.63 -3.70
C LEU A 60 3.58 10.11 -4.44
N VAL A 61 2.49 10.35 -3.74
CA VAL A 61 1.23 10.79 -4.37
C VAL A 61 1.36 12.26 -4.76
N GLY A 62 1.32 12.54 -6.05
CA GLY A 62 1.40 13.91 -6.56
C GLY A 62 0.07 14.65 -6.43
N PRO A 63 0.07 15.97 -6.74
CA PRO A 63 -1.15 16.77 -6.70
C PRO A 63 -2.25 16.17 -7.56
N GLY A 64 -3.45 16.02 -7.00
CA GLY A 64 -4.58 15.35 -7.65
C GLY A 64 -4.46 13.84 -7.74
N GLY A 65 -3.36 13.27 -7.26
CA GLY A 65 -3.08 11.84 -7.33
C GLY A 65 -3.86 11.02 -6.31
N LEU A 66 -3.86 9.71 -6.53
CA LEU A 66 -4.62 8.74 -5.75
C LEU A 66 -3.68 7.69 -5.14
N LEU A 67 -3.92 7.35 -3.88
CA LEU A 67 -3.29 6.21 -3.21
C LEU A 67 -4.33 5.12 -3.02
N LEU A 68 -3.97 3.90 -3.42
CA LEU A 68 -4.72 2.68 -3.09
C LEU A 68 -3.76 1.75 -2.34
N TYR A 69 -4.09 1.43 -1.10
CA TYR A 69 -3.24 0.63 -0.25
C TYR A 69 -4.07 -0.46 0.44
N GLU A 70 -3.65 -1.71 0.31
CA GLU A 70 -4.29 -2.83 0.98
C GLU A 70 -3.24 -3.82 1.46
N THR A 71 -3.32 -4.20 2.72
CA THR A 71 -2.50 -5.29 3.25
C THR A 71 -3.18 -5.90 4.47
N PHE A 72 -2.56 -6.93 5.02
CA PHE A 72 -3.11 -7.68 6.13
C PHE A 72 -3.16 -6.84 7.41
N ALA A 73 -4.15 -7.12 8.26
CA ALA A 73 -4.40 -6.39 9.49
C ALA A 73 -4.55 -7.35 10.68
N GLN A 74 -4.54 -6.80 11.89
CA GLN A 74 -4.74 -7.55 13.12
C GLN A 74 -6.02 -8.38 13.02
N GLY A 75 -5.94 -9.61 13.49
CA GLY A 75 -6.99 -10.61 13.34
C GLY A 75 -6.65 -11.64 12.27
N ASN A 76 -5.75 -11.32 11.34
CA ASN A 76 -5.37 -12.24 10.27
C ASN A 76 -4.69 -13.50 10.80
N GLU A 77 -4.06 -13.45 11.96
CA GLU A 77 -3.42 -14.59 12.60
C GLU A 77 -4.40 -15.74 12.89
N ALA A 78 -5.69 -15.44 12.95
CA ALA A 78 -6.73 -16.45 13.11
C ALA A 78 -6.98 -17.27 11.83
N TYR A 79 -6.55 -16.74 10.69
CA TYR A 79 -6.81 -17.35 9.37
C TYR A 79 -5.56 -17.93 8.73
N GLY A 80 -4.36 -17.42 9.10
CA GLY A 80 -3.12 -17.89 8.50
C GLY A 80 -2.02 -16.87 8.61
N ARG A 81 -1.14 -16.89 7.63
CA ARG A 81 0.00 -15.96 7.56
C ARG A 81 -0.34 -14.76 6.71
N PRO A 82 0.23 -13.56 6.99
CA PRO A 82 1.20 -13.29 8.05
C PRO A 82 0.56 -13.32 9.43
N ARG A 83 1.33 -13.69 10.45
CA ARG A 83 0.93 -13.68 11.86
C ARG A 83 1.75 -12.71 12.70
N ASN A 84 2.92 -12.32 12.21
CA ASN A 84 3.81 -11.40 12.91
C ASN A 84 3.17 -10.01 12.95
N PRO A 85 3.01 -9.39 14.13
CA PRO A 85 2.44 -8.05 14.26
C PRO A 85 3.17 -6.99 13.42
N ASP A 86 4.44 -7.20 13.11
CA ASP A 86 5.20 -6.27 12.26
C ASP A 86 4.63 -6.18 10.84
N PHE A 87 3.88 -7.19 10.41
CA PHE A 87 3.28 -7.24 9.08
C PHE A 87 1.76 -7.08 9.11
N LEU A 88 1.20 -6.75 10.27
CA LEU A 88 -0.24 -6.60 10.44
C LEU A 88 -0.55 -5.16 10.86
N LEU A 89 -1.39 -4.49 10.08
CA LEU A 89 -1.86 -3.15 10.40
C LEU A 89 -2.70 -3.16 11.67
N GLN A 90 -2.48 -2.18 12.53
CA GLN A 90 -3.37 -1.93 13.65
C GLN A 90 -4.64 -1.25 13.17
N PRO A 91 -5.76 -1.37 13.91
CA PRO A 91 -7.00 -0.65 13.54
C PRO A 91 -6.73 0.84 13.37
N GLY A 92 -7.15 1.40 12.23
CA GLY A 92 -6.97 2.82 11.94
C GLY A 92 -5.60 3.21 11.42
N GLU A 93 -4.67 2.29 11.30
CA GLU A 93 -3.28 2.64 10.98
C GLU A 93 -3.12 3.30 9.61
N LEU A 94 -3.78 2.80 8.57
CA LEU A 94 -3.72 3.44 7.26
C LEU A 94 -4.38 4.81 7.26
N PHE A 95 -5.47 4.96 7.99
CA PHE A 95 -6.13 6.26 8.15
C PHE A 95 -5.17 7.28 8.78
N GLU A 96 -4.49 6.90 9.84
CA GLU A 96 -3.53 7.78 10.50
C GLU A 96 -2.32 8.10 9.62
N ALA A 97 -1.89 7.14 8.80
CA ALA A 97 -0.75 7.34 7.91
C ALA A 97 -0.97 8.46 6.89
N VAL A 98 -2.23 8.67 6.45
CA VAL A 98 -2.56 9.70 5.47
C VAL A 98 -3.14 10.96 6.08
N ARG A 99 -3.48 10.93 7.36
CA ARG A 99 -4.14 12.03 8.04
C ARG A 99 -3.36 13.34 7.89
N GLY A 100 -4.08 14.40 7.50
CA GLY A 100 -3.49 15.72 7.28
C GLY A 100 -2.65 15.84 6.00
N ARG A 101 -2.52 14.77 5.22
CA ARG A 101 -1.71 14.73 3.99
C ARG A 101 -2.54 14.41 2.76
N LEU A 102 -3.46 13.45 2.87
CA LEU A 102 -4.37 13.05 1.79
C LEU A 102 -5.80 13.07 2.32
N ASP A 103 -6.75 13.28 1.42
CA ASP A 103 -8.18 13.18 1.74
C ASP A 103 -8.63 11.73 1.58
N VAL A 104 -9.22 11.16 2.62
CA VAL A 104 -9.71 9.79 2.60
C VAL A 104 -10.99 9.71 1.79
N LEU A 105 -11.01 8.88 0.76
CA LEU A 105 -12.21 8.63 -0.06
C LEU A 105 -12.94 7.36 0.40
N ALA A 106 -12.19 6.36 0.84
CA ALA A 106 -12.73 5.12 1.36
C ALA A 106 -11.71 4.48 2.30
N TYR A 107 -12.20 3.87 3.37
CA TYR A 107 -11.37 3.17 4.33
C TYR A 107 -12.19 2.05 4.96
N GLU A 108 -11.59 0.86 5.07
CA GLU A 108 -12.26 -0.28 5.66
C GLU A 108 -11.24 -1.29 6.21
N GLN A 109 -11.59 -1.90 7.33
CA GLN A 109 -10.93 -3.12 7.80
C GLN A 109 -11.99 -4.22 7.80
N CYS A 110 -11.72 -5.32 7.09
CA CYS A 110 -12.71 -6.36 6.89
C CYS A 110 -12.09 -7.73 6.70
N VAL A 111 -12.93 -8.75 6.81
CA VAL A 111 -12.56 -10.11 6.45
C VAL A 111 -12.90 -10.32 4.98
N VAL A 112 -11.90 -10.70 4.20
CA VAL A 112 -12.10 -11.16 2.83
C VAL A 112 -12.11 -12.69 2.81
N HIS A 113 -12.78 -13.28 1.82
CA HIS A 113 -12.91 -14.73 1.72
C HIS A 113 -12.17 -15.32 0.53
N ARG A 114 -11.76 -14.50 -0.40
CA ARG A 114 -11.07 -14.93 -1.63
C ARG A 114 -9.78 -14.18 -1.81
N PRO A 115 -8.73 -14.84 -2.29
CA PRO A 115 -8.66 -16.28 -2.60
C PRO A 115 -8.72 -17.16 -1.35
N ASN A 116 -8.36 -16.64 -0.17
CA ASN A 116 -8.39 -17.33 1.10
C ASN A 116 -8.92 -16.37 2.18
N PRO A 117 -9.50 -16.89 3.27
CA PRO A 117 -9.92 -16.02 4.37
C PRO A 117 -8.75 -15.22 4.93
N ALA A 118 -8.94 -13.93 5.10
CA ALA A 118 -7.91 -13.03 5.64
C ALA A 118 -8.56 -11.78 6.21
N VAL A 119 -7.90 -11.14 7.16
CA VAL A 119 -8.27 -9.80 7.62
C VAL A 119 -7.36 -8.81 6.92
N VAL A 120 -7.97 -7.84 6.24
CA VAL A 120 -7.25 -6.81 5.52
C VAL A 120 -7.75 -5.43 5.92
N GLN A 121 -6.90 -4.44 5.74
CA GLN A 121 -7.25 -3.03 5.83
C GLN A 121 -6.91 -2.38 4.50
N HIS A 122 -7.83 -1.57 3.98
CA HIS A 122 -7.56 -0.87 2.74
C HIS A 122 -8.02 0.58 2.81
N ILE A 123 -7.36 1.42 2.01
CA ILE A 123 -7.65 2.84 1.94
C ILE A 123 -7.53 3.31 0.50
N ALA A 124 -8.43 4.20 0.12
CA ALA A 124 -8.31 5.02 -1.09
C ALA A 124 -8.28 6.47 -0.63
N ALA A 125 -7.25 7.21 -1.02
CA ALA A 125 -7.07 8.58 -0.58
C ALA A 125 -6.47 9.41 -1.72
N ARG A 126 -6.79 10.70 -1.75
CA ARG A 126 -6.39 11.62 -2.82
C ARG A 126 -5.66 12.82 -2.25
N ARG A 127 -4.59 13.23 -2.93
CA ARG A 127 -3.94 14.51 -2.64
C ARG A 127 -4.67 15.63 -3.38
N GLN A 128 -4.94 16.71 -2.68
CA GLN A 128 -5.50 17.90 -3.32
C GLN A 128 -4.57 18.42 -4.40
N SER A 129 -5.17 18.89 -5.47
CA SER A 129 -4.43 19.45 -6.60
C SER A 129 -4.00 20.90 -6.39
#